data_bcd481a8f9c3bafcd40e48f4492321f9
#
_entry.id   bcd481a8f9c3bafcd40e48f4492321f9
#
_cell.length_a   1.000
_cell.length_b   1.000
_cell.length_c   1.000
_cell.angle_alpha   90.00
_cell.angle_beta   90.00
_cell.angle_gamma   90.00
#
_symmetry.space_group_name_H-M   'P 1'
#
loop_
_entity.id
_entity.type
_entity.pdbx_description
1 polymer ?
#
loop_
_entity_poly.entity_id
_entity_poly.type
_entity_poly.pdbx_seq_one_letter_code
_entity_poly.pdbx_strand_id
1 'polypeptide(L)'
;MRARGLADARDERLVLLAIGLLGAGWGLAVAAGGVTSLYLCASLIACGCILVDFRIGVVLLILLMPMSGSSTLFPHEMFGVVGLNPLNLLLAGTLISCMLHALADHSLPQLLPRPLLWLYIAPILIAGAIGTRHIHEIAPTLVVTYQALDFPDAASYLRDMVLKPMLMVVFALVVGAAVAKSARPERFLLPTLVSICAIAALVPVYVAHSGIALTALARDDEREFLSTLGLHANDLGRLYAVAYALALFTWSDAASRRLRLALLIALALTALALILTFSRGAFVALAVVNGLYVLWRFNAKTLLVAASAVVAALLFAPQAIFERLASGQGAGLDAVSAGRVNGLWLPLLPEVLHHPVLGNGIGSILWSDAMRSGAGHMVLVVTHPHNAYLQAALDMGITGLVLLCAYFAHVWKGLRTLAKDPGVAPALRGFHLGAAAGLAGILVANFTDSSLTPRPEQAFLWLAIGMMYGYQARRAGATPVAHPALDGAHA
;
A
#
# COMPACT_ATOMS: atom_id res chain seq x y z
N MET A 1 6.21 14.88 -56.03
CA MET A 1 5.04 14.48 -55.24
C MET A 1 4.74 12.97 -55.27
N ARG A 2 4.81 12.26 -56.41
CA ARG A 2 4.51 10.81 -56.47
C ARG A 2 5.44 9.90 -55.65
N ALA A 3 6.72 10.20 -55.49
CA ALA A 3 7.69 9.35 -54.76
C ALA A 3 7.46 9.35 -53.21
N ARG A 4 7.02 10.46 -52.63
CA ARG A 4 6.68 10.51 -51.18
C ARG A 4 5.44 9.67 -50.84
N GLY A 5 4.40 9.69 -51.66
CA GLY A 5 3.20 8.90 -51.44
C GLY A 5 3.38 7.38 -51.54
N LEU A 6 4.39 6.92 -52.32
CA LEU A 6 4.73 5.51 -52.43
C LEU A 6 5.58 5.02 -51.25
N ALA A 7 6.44 5.87 -50.68
CA ALA A 7 7.21 5.56 -49.48
C ALA A 7 6.25 5.46 -48.25
N ASP A 8 5.36 6.43 -48.06
CA ASP A 8 4.37 6.42 -46.98
C ASP A 8 3.45 5.19 -47.04
N ALA A 9 2.97 4.82 -48.25
CA ALA A 9 2.12 3.62 -48.41
C ALA A 9 2.87 2.29 -48.21
N ARG A 10 4.17 2.25 -48.43
CA ARG A 10 5.02 1.08 -48.15
C ARG A 10 5.27 0.94 -46.66
N ASP A 11 5.53 2.03 -45.98
CA ASP A 11 5.75 2.06 -44.54
C ASP A 11 4.47 1.69 -43.80
N GLU A 12 3.32 2.18 -44.25
CA GLU A 12 2.00 1.82 -43.67
C GLU A 12 1.72 0.32 -43.83
N ARG A 13 1.99 -0.28 -44.99
CA ARG A 13 1.84 -1.73 -45.21
C ARG A 13 2.79 -2.55 -44.33
N LEU A 14 4.04 -2.10 -44.16
CA LEU A 14 4.99 -2.78 -43.28
C LEU A 14 4.56 -2.74 -41.81
N VAL A 15 4.02 -1.61 -41.36
CA VAL A 15 3.45 -1.47 -40.01
C VAL A 15 2.23 -2.40 -39.81
N LEU A 16 1.31 -2.43 -40.77
CA LEU A 16 0.15 -3.33 -40.72
C LEU A 16 0.56 -4.82 -40.74
N LEU A 17 1.57 -5.17 -41.55
CA LEU A 17 2.10 -6.53 -41.55
C LEU A 17 2.78 -6.88 -40.23
N ALA A 18 3.55 -5.97 -39.66
CA ALA A 18 4.18 -6.16 -38.37
C ALA A 18 3.13 -6.34 -37.25
N ILE A 19 2.08 -5.52 -37.24
CA ILE A 19 0.95 -5.65 -36.28
C ILE A 19 0.24 -7.01 -36.48
N GLY A 20 -0.01 -7.42 -37.71
CA GLY A 20 -0.61 -8.72 -38.03
C GLY A 20 0.24 -9.90 -37.56
N LEU A 21 1.56 -9.86 -37.81
CA LEU A 21 2.50 -10.89 -37.35
C LEU A 21 2.62 -10.94 -35.82
N LEU A 22 2.66 -9.79 -35.18
CA LEU A 22 2.67 -9.70 -33.71
C LEU A 22 1.37 -10.24 -33.12
N GLY A 23 0.22 -9.90 -33.72
CA GLY A 23 -1.09 -10.40 -33.30
C GLY A 23 -1.23 -11.92 -33.50
N ALA A 24 -0.77 -12.44 -34.63
CA ALA A 24 -0.74 -13.89 -34.90
C ALA A 24 0.22 -14.63 -33.96
N GLY A 25 1.42 -14.10 -33.74
CA GLY A 25 2.39 -14.65 -32.80
C GLY A 25 1.86 -14.67 -31.38
N TRP A 26 1.19 -13.60 -30.96
CA TRP A 26 0.54 -13.52 -29.66
C TRP A 26 -0.61 -14.53 -29.53
N GLY A 27 -1.49 -14.63 -30.55
CA GLY A 27 -2.54 -15.62 -30.59
C GLY A 27 -2.03 -17.07 -30.45
N LEU A 28 -0.94 -17.39 -31.16
CA LEU A 28 -0.26 -18.69 -31.05
C LEU A 28 0.35 -18.92 -29.66
N ALA A 29 1.00 -17.91 -29.09
CA ALA A 29 1.56 -18.00 -27.74
C ALA A 29 0.49 -18.23 -26.67
N VAL A 30 -0.67 -17.57 -26.78
CA VAL A 30 -1.82 -17.78 -25.88
C VAL A 30 -2.44 -19.16 -26.09
N ALA A 31 -2.54 -19.62 -27.33
CA ALA A 31 -3.07 -20.96 -27.64
C ALA A 31 -2.16 -22.06 -27.08
N ALA A 32 -0.85 -21.88 -27.09
CA ALA A 32 0.14 -22.84 -26.60
C ALA A 32 0.36 -22.79 -25.09
N GLY A 33 0.43 -21.57 -24.50
CA GLY A 33 0.80 -21.34 -23.10
C GLY A 33 -0.32 -20.80 -22.22
N GLY A 34 -1.55 -20.69 -22.72
CA GLY A 34 -2.72 -20.26 -21.98
C GLY A 34 -2.62 -18.82 -21.46
N VAL A 35 -3.32 -18.56 -20.35
CA VAL A 35 -3.42 -17.21 -19.73
C VAL A 35 -2.05 -16.64 -19.32
N THR A 36 -1.10 -17.50 -18.96
CA THR A 36 0.26 -17.08 -18.57
C THR A 36 0.99 -16.39 -19.71
N SER A 37 0.86 -16.91 -20.94
CA SER A 37 1.43 -16.28 -22.13
C SER A 37 0.77 -14.95 -22.46
N LEU A 38 -0.55 -14.83 -22.23
CA LEU A 38 -1.27 -13.55 -22.35
C LEU A 38 -0.70 -12.49 -21.39
N TYR A 39 -0.51 -12.85 -20.13
CA TYR A 39 0.07 -11.95 -19.13
C TYR A 39 1.48 -11.51 -19.51
N LEU A 40 2.33 -12.43 -19.96
CA LEU A 40 3.70 -12.11 -20.37
C LEU A 40 3.70 -11.15 -21.57
N CYS A 41 2.96 -11.48 -22.64
CA CYS A 41 2.89 -10.65 -23.84
C CYS A 41 2.35 -9.24 -23.52
N ALA A 42 1.25 -9.14 -22.75
CA ALA A 42 0.70 -7.85 -22.35
C ALA A 42 1.70 -7.02 -21.54
N SER A 43 2.42 -7.67 -20.61
CA SER A 43 3.45 -7.00 -19.79
C SER A 43 4.62 -6.52 -20.63
N LEU A 44 5.09 -7.31 -21.61
CA LEU A 44 6.20 -6.92 -22.50
C LEU A 44 5.82 -5.75 -23.41
N ILE A 45 4.60 -5.74 -23.96
CA ILE A 45 4.09 -4.61 -24.75
C ILE A 45 4.01 -3.35 -23.87
N ALA A 46 3.47 -3.48 -22.66
CA ALA A 46 3.42 -2.38 -21.72
C ALA A 46 4.83 -1.87 -21.36
N CYS A 47 5.80 -2.76 -21.12
CA CYS A 47 7.20 -2.41 -20.88
C CYS A 47 7.82 -1.64 -22.08
N GLY A 48 7.49 -2.02 -23.31
CA GLY A 48 7.91 -1.27 -24.51
C GLY A 48 7.42 0.19 -24.47
N CYS A 49 6.14 0.42 -24.12
CA CYS A 49 5.60 1.77 -23.94
C CYS A 49 6.25 2.50 -22.76
N ILE A 50 6.51 1.79 -21.65
CA ILE A 50 7.14 2.32 -20.44
C ILE A 50 8.58 2.80 -20.71
N LEU A 51 9.32 2.13 -21.59
CA LEU A 51 10.67 2.56 -21.96
C LEU A 51 10.67 3.92 -22.66
N VAL A 52 9.61 4.26 -23.38
CA VAL A 52 9.45 5.60 -24.01
C VAL A 52 9.10 6.66 -22.95
N ASP A 53 8.17 6.36 -22.06
CA ASP A 53 7.78 7.25 -20.95
C ASP A 53 7.40 6.44 -19.70
N PHE A 54 8.26 6.44 -18.70
CA PHE A 54 8.05 5.69 -17.45
C PHE A 54 6.78 6.10 -16.69
N ARG A 55 6.20 7.28 -16.96
CA ARG A 55 4.94 7.72 -16.35
C ARG A 55 3.75 6.85 -16.76
N ILE A 56 3.82 6.19 -17.92
CA ILE A 56 2.83 5.19 -18.34
C ILE A 56 2.84 4.03 -17.34
N GLY A 57 4.03 3.52 -16.99
CA GLY A 57 4.17 2.47 -15.99
C GLY A 57 3.66 2.90 -14.61
N VAL A 58 3.92 4.15 -14.22
CA VAL A 58 3.40 4.69 -12.95
C VAL A 58 1.87 4.70 -12.94
N VAL A 59 1.20 5.08 -14.03
CA VAL A 59 -0.27 5.03 -14.13
C VAL A 59 -0.78 3.59 -14.00
N LEU A 60 -0.16 2.64 -14.69
CA LEU A 60 -0.52 1.22 -14.58
C LEU A 60 -0.29 0.68 -13.17
N LEU A 61 0.81 1.05 -12.53
CA LEU A 61 1.09 0.66 -11.13
C LEU A 61 0.08 1.27 -10.16
N ILE A 62 -0.34 2.53 -10.32
CA ILE A 62 -1.41 3.13 -9.49
C ILE A 62 -2.71 2.31 -9.58
N LEU A 63 -3.02 1.77 -10.75
CA LEU A 63 -4.22 0.95 -10.95
C LEU A 63 -4.09 -0.44 -10.32
N LEU A 64 -2.91 -1.06 -10.38
CA LEU A 64 -2.72 -2.47 -10.08
C LEU A 64 -2.10 -2.76 -8.70
N MET A 65 -1.25 -1.87 -8.17
CA MET A 65 -0.54 -2.10 -6.89
C MET A 65 -1.45 -2.38 -5.69
N PRO A 66 -2.64 -1.76 -5.55
CA PRO A 66 -3.53 -2.09 -4.44
C PRO A 66 -4.01 -3.54 -4.43
N MET A 67 -3.95 -4.24 -5.58
CA MET A 67 -4.29 -5.66 -5.70
C MET A 67 -3.06 -6.58 -5.74
N SER A 68 -1.87 -6.05 -5.47
CA SER A 68 -0.61 -6.81 -5.56
C SER A 68 -0.54 -8.03 -4.63
N GLY A 69 -1.34 -8.06 -3.56
CA GLY A 69 -1.49 -9.23 -2.69
C GLY A 69 -2.36 -10.36 -3.27
N SER A 70 -3.09 -10.12 -4.37
CA SER A 70 -3.99 -11.11 -4.95
C SER A 70 -3.24 -12.14 -5.78
N SER A 71 -3.13 -13.36 -5.29
CA SER A 71 -2.59 -14.50 -6.04
C SER A 71 -3.52 -14.93 -7.20
N THR A 72 -4.79 -14.58 -7.12
CA THR A 72 -5.78 -14.86 -8.19
C THR A 72 -5.54 -13.97 -9.41
N LEU A 73 -5.25 -12.68 -9.19
CA LEU A 73 -4.99 -11.73 -10.28
C LEU A 73 -3.51 -11.73 -10.73
N PHE A 74 -2.60 -11.96 -9.78
CA PHE A 74 -1.17 -11.96 -10.05
C PHE A 74 -0.54 -13.25 -9.52
N PRO A 75 -0.36 -14.27 -10.39
CA PRO A 75 0.25 -15.53 -10.00
C PRO A 75 1.64 -15.28 -9.39
N HIS A 76 2.01 -16.07 -8.38
CA HIS A 76 3.32 -15.94 -7.73
C HIS A 76 4.48 -16.31 -8.66
N GLU A 77 4.19 -17.12 -9.67
CA GLU A 77 5.17 -17.58 -10.67
C GLU A 77 4.53 -17.69 -12.04
N MET A 78 5.33 -17.50 -13.07
CA MET A 78 4.97 -17.81 -14.47
C MET A 78 6.08 -18.67 -15.06
N PHE A 79 5.69 -19.73 -15.78
CA PHE A 79 6.63 -20.69 -16.41
C PHE A 79 7.64 -21.30 -15.41
N GLY A 80 7.23 -21.54 -14.15
CA GLY A 80 8.09 -22.08 -13.10
C GLY A 80 9.12 -21.09 -12.53
N VAL A 81 9.06 -19.83 -12.93
CA VAL A 81 9.96 -18.79 -12.40
C VAL A 81 9.25 -18.00 -11.30
N VAL A 82 9.67 -18.23 -10.06
CA VAL A 82 9.12 -17.53 -8.87
C VAL A 82 9.42 -16.03 -8.95
N GLY A 83 8.39 -15.22 -8.73
CA GLY A 83 8.48 -13.76 -8.81
C GLY A 83 8.34 -13.19 -10.21
N LEU A 84 8.31 -14.02 -11.25
CA LEU A 84 7.93 -13.60 -12.59
C LEU A 84 6.41 -13.48 -12.66
N ASN A 85 5.89 -12.26 -12.59
CA ASN A 85 4.48 -11.95 -12.75
C ASN A 85 4.29 -10.58 -13.43
N PRO A 86 3.09 -10.30 -13.94
CA PRO A 86 2.83 -9.06 -14.68
C PRO A 86 3.19 -7.80 -13.91
N LEU A 87 2.84 -7.75 -12.62
CA LEU A 87 3.06 -6.58 -11.78
C LEU A 87 4.55 -6.32 -11.54
N ASN A 88 5.32 -7.37 -11.24
CA ASN A 88 6.77 -7.26 -11.04
C ASN A 88 7.48 -6.84 -12.33
N LEU A 89 7.04 -7.35 -13.49
CA LEU A 89 7.57 -6.92 -14.79
C LEU A 89 7.30 -5.43 -15.04
N LEU A 90 6.07 -4.96 -14.78
CA LEU A 90 5.71 -3.56 -14.92
C LEU A 90 6.50 -2.68 -13.96
N LEU A 91 6.66 -3.10 -12.70
CA LEU A 91 7.43 -2.35 -11.71
C LEU A 91 8.92 -2.28 -12.08
N ALA A 92 9.51 -3.40 -12.48
CA ALA A 92 10.90 -3.47 -12.93
C ALA A 92 11.12 -2.61 -14.18
N GLY A 93 10.26 -2.75 -15.20
CA GLY A 93 10.31 -1.93 -16.43
C GLY A 93 10.16 -0.44 -16.13
N THR A 94 9.25 -0.08 -15.22
CA THR A 94 9.06 1.32 -14.79
C THR A 94 10.28 1.85 -14.05
N LEU A 95 10.86 1.06 -13.15
CA LEU A 95 12.06 1.44 -12.41
C LEU A 95 13.25 1.61 -13.34
N ILE A 96 13.50 0.66 -14.26
CA ILE A 96 14.59 0.72 -15.23
C ILE A 96 14.44 1.96 -16.10
N SER A 97 13.25 2.19 -16.68
CA SER A 97 12.98 3.38 -17.48
C SER A 97 13.18 4.68 -16.69
N CYS A 98 12.68 4.73 -15.44
CA CYS A 98 12.88 5.87 -14.54
C CYS A 98 14.37 6.13 -14.26
N MET A 99 15.15 5.08 -14.01
CA MET A 99 16.60 5.19 -13.78
C MET A 99 17.34 5.67 -15.03
N LEU A 100 17.01 5.15 -16.23
CA LEU A 100 17.60 5.61 -17.47
C LEU A 100 17.35 7.11 -17.73
N HIS A 101 16.11 7.57 -17.51
CA HIS A 101 15.79 8.99 -17.60
C HIS A 101 16.49 9.82 -16.53
N ALA A 102 16.62 9.29 -15.30
CA ALA A 102 17.29 9.99 -14.21
C ALA A 102 18.82 10.05 -14.42
N LEU A 103 19.42 9.04 -15.08
CA LEU A 103 20.82 9.07 -15.49
C LEU A 103 21.05 10.14 -16.57
N ALA A 104 20.18 10.17 -17.60
CA ALA A 104 20.26 11.17 -18.66
C ALA A 104 20.16 12.61 -18.15
N ASP A 105 19.31 12.84 -17.15
CA ASP A 105 19.04 14.17 -16.56
C ASP A 105 19.92 14.48 -15.33
N HIS A 106 20.86 13.62 -14.95
CA HIS A 106 21.69 13.74 -13.74
C HIS A 106 20.88 13.93 -12.43
N SER A 107 19.67 13.38 -12.36
CA SER A 107 18.74 13.53 -11.21
C SER A 107 18.73 12.34 -10.25
N LEU A 108 19.61 11.35 -10.40
CA LEU A 108 19.69 10.15 -9.56
C LEU A 108 19.74 10.42 -8.05
N PRO A 109 20.54 11.40 -7.53
CA PRO A 109 20.61 11.64 -6.09
C PRO A 109 19.30 12.10 -5.47
N GLN A 110 18.35 12.59 -6.26
CA GLN A 110 17.06 13.09 -5.80
C GLN A 110 15.99 11.97 -5.70
N LEU A 111 16.27 10.77 -6.24
CA LEU A 111 15.30 9.68 -6.26
C LEU A 111 15.07 9.07 -4.87
N LEU A 112 16.08 9.05 -4.00
CA LEU A 112 16.00 8.41 -2.69
C LEU A 112 16.07 9.46 -1.56
N PRO A 113 14.94 9.85 -0.96
CA PRO A 113 14.91 10.80 0.15
C PRO A 113 15.67 10.27 1.38
N ARG A 114 16.55 11.09 1.96
CA ARG A 114 17.33 10.70 3.14
C ARG A 114 16.50 10.20 4.32
N PRO A 115 15.36 10.84 4.70
CA PRO A 115 14.53 10.32 5.79
C PRO A 115 13.96 8.92 5.50
N LEU A 116 13.55 8.64 4.26
CA LEU A 116 13.11 7.31 3.86
C LEU A 116 14.23 6.28 3.99
N LEU A 117 15.45 6.61 3.53
CA LEU A 117 16.60 5.72 3.61
C LEU A 117 16.96 5.40 5.07
N TRP A 118 17.18 6.44 5.91
CA TRP A 118 17.75 6.23 7.23
C TRP A 118 16.75 5.87 8.31
N LEU A 119 15.53 6.41 8.24
CA LEU A 119 14.52 6.17 9.27
C LEU A 119 13.63 4.97 8.98
N TYR A 120 13.58 4.49 7.71
CA TYR A 120 12.67 3.43 7.32
C TYR A 120 13.38 2.23 6.68
N ILE A 121 14.12 2.45 5.59
CA ILE A 121 14.74 1.34 4.84
C ILE A 121 15.88 0.70 5.64
N ALA A 122 16.80 1.51 6.20
CA ALA A 122 17.98 1.01 6.88
C ALA A 122 17.64 0.07 8.08
N PRO A 123 16.74 0.44 9.02
CA PRO A 123 16.38 -0.46 10.11
C PRO A 123 15.75 -1.78 9.62
N ILE A 124 14.92 -1.76 8.56
CA ILE A 124 14.33 -2.96 7.99
C ILE A 124 15.41 -3.87 7.37
N LEU A 125 16.37 -3.30 6.62
CA LEU A 125 17.47 -4.08 6.04
C LEU A 125 18.38 -4.69 7.10
N ILE A 126 18.69 -3.94 8.17
CA ILE A 126 19.49 -4.45 9.30
C ILE A 126 18.76 -5.60 9.98
N ALA A 127 17.47 -5.44 10.29
CA ALA A 127 16.68 -6.49 10.91
C ALA A 127 16.51 -7.70 9.98
N GLY A 128 16.37 -7.48 8.67
CA GLY A 128 16.37 -8.56 7.68
C GLY A 128 17.68 -9.35 7.72
N ALA A 129 18.84 -8.67 7.76
CA ALA A 129 20.14 -9.32 7.85
C ALA A 129 20.33 -10.09 9.18
N ILE A 130 19.79 -9.58 10.30
CA ILE A 130 19.80 -10.31 11.59
C ILE A 130 18.97 -11.59 11.48
N GLY A 131 17.75 -11.50 10.94
CA GLY A 131 16.81 -12.62 10.84
C GLY A 131 17.32 -13.79 10.01
N THR A 132 18.26 -13.57 9.06
CA THR A 132 18.87 -14.68 8.29
C THR A 132 19.57 -15.73 9.15
N ARG A 133 19.95 -15.37 10.38
CA ARG A 133 20.64 -16.27 11.31
C ARG A 133 19.70 -17.25 11.99
N HIS A 134 18.39 -16.96 12.00
CA HIS A 134 17.37 -17.66 12.77
C HIS A 134 16.41 -18.48 11.91
N ILE A 135 16.59 -18.55 10.60
CA ILE A 135 15.67 -19.25 9.68
C ILE A 135 15.48 -20.72 10.01
N HIS A 136 16.51 -21.39 10.56
CA HIS A 136 16.47 -22.80 10.98
C HIS A 136 15.89 -23.00 12.39
N GLU A 137 15.57 -21.91 13.09
CA GLU A 137 14.98 -21.93 14.43
C GLU A 137 13.46 -21.81 14.41
N ILE A 138 12.85 -21.65 13.23
CA ILE A 138 11.39 -21.57 13.06
C ILE A 138 10.77 -22.87 13.56
N ALA A 139 9.74 -22.73 14.42
CA ALA A 139 9.07 -23.89 14.99
C ALA A 139 8.50 -24.79 13.89
N PRO A 140 8.78 -26.11 13.89
CA PRO A 140 8.32 -27.03 12.83
C PRO A 140 6.80 -27.03 12.64
N THR A 141 6.04 -26.81 13.71
CA THR A 141 4.59 -26.69 13.68
C THR A 141 4.11 -25.52 12.82
N LEU A 142 4.85 -24.41 12.81
CA LEU A 142 4.56 -23.26 11.96
C LEU A 142 4.86 -23.54 10.49
N VAL A 143 5.97 -24.23 10.21
CA VAL A 143 6.34 -24.62 8.83
C VAL A 143 5.30 -25.59 8.24
N VAL A 144 4.83 -26.56 9.03
CA VAL A 144 3.78 -27.49 8.59
C VAL A 144 2.46 -26.77 8.33
N THR A 145 2.10 -25.80 9.18
CA THR A 145 0.84 -25.05 9.04
C THR A 145 0.91 -24.02 7.92
N TYR A 146 2.05 -23.35 7.79
CA TYR A 146 2.30 -22.29 6.82
C TYR A 146 3.52 -22.61 5.96
N GLN A 147 3.35 -23.37 4.90
CA GLN A 147 4.43 -23.77 3.98
C GLN A 147 5.25 -22.58 3.44
N ALA A 148 4.64 -21.39 3.37
CA ALA A 148 5.33 -20.15 2.97
C ALA A 148 6.43 -19.71 3.96
N LEU A 149 6.54 -20.32 5.16
CA LEU A 149 7.58 -20.09 6.16
C LEU A 149 8.74 -21.07 6.06
N ASP A 150 8.71 -21.98 5.10
CA ASP A 150 9.85 -22.87 4.81
C ASP A 150 10.88 -22.12 3.95
N PHE A 151 11.91 -21.60 4.60
CA PHE A 151 12.99 -20.89 3.93
C PHE A 151 14.20 -21.80 3.77
N PRO A 152 14.49 -22.33 2.58
CA PRO A 152 15.60 -23.23 2.35
C PRO A 152 16.97 -22.55 2.60
N ASP A 153 17.04 -21.23 2.42
CA ASP A 153 18.26 -20.44 2.59
C ASP A 153 17.98 -18.97 2.97
N ALA A 154 19.05 -18.26 3.33
CA ALA A 154 18.99 -16.84 3.65
C ALA A 154 18.49 -15.96 2.49
N ALA A 155 18.75 -16.35 1.24
CA ALA A 155 18.32 -15.57 0.07
C ALA A 155 16.81 -15.65 -0.11
N SER A 156 16.20 -16.83 0.05
CA SER A 156 14.75 -17.01 0.01
C SER A 156 14.05 -16.24 1.13
N TYR A 157 14.58 -16.27 2.34
CA TYR A 157 14.08 -15.47 3.45
C TYR A 157 14.14 -13.96 3.14
N LEU A 158 15.30 -13.44 2.72
CA LEU A 158 15.46 -12.02 2.38
C LEU A 158 14.53 -11.60 1.22
N ARG A 159 14.39 -12.46 0.22
CA ARG A 159 13.46 -12.22 -0.89
C ARG A 159 12.03 -12.04 -0.38
N ASP A 160 11.56 -12.94 0.49
CA ASP A 160 10.14 -13.00 0.87
C ASP A 160 9.81 -12.04 2.03
N MET A 161 10.69 -11.90 3.01
CA MET A 161 10.45 -11.09 4.21
C MET A 161 10.90 -9.62 4.06
N VAL A 162 11.82 -9.33 3.13
CA VAL A 162 12.39 -7.98 2.96
C VAL A 162 12.13 -7.43 1.56
N LEU A 163 12.59 -8.11 0.50
CA LEU A 163 12.54 -7.53 -0.86
C LEU A 163 11.12 -7.40 -1.38
N LYS A 164 10.26 -8.42 -1.23
CA LYS A 164 8.87 -8.33 -1.67
C LYS A 164 8.12 -7.16 -1.03
N PRO A 165 8.14 -6.97 0.31
CA PRO A 165 7.57 -5.78 0.93
C PRO A 165 8.16 -4.47 0.41
N MET A 166 9.49 -4.40 0.18
CA MET A 166 10.17 -3.21 -0.34
C MET A 166 9.70 -2.79 -1.74
N LEU A 167 9.07 -3.65 -2.52
CA LEU A 167 8.47 -3.26 -3.80
C LEU A 167 7.43 -2.13 -3.65
N MET A 168 6.78 -2.04 -2.50
CA MET A 168 5.87 -0.94 -2.17
C MET A 168 6.62 0.40 -2.02
N VAL A 169 7.83 0.37 -1.45
CA VAL A 169 8.70 1.55 -1.37
C VAL A 169 9.20 1.95 -2.75
N VAL A 170 9.59 0.98 -3.58
CA VAL A 170 9.99 1.22 -4.97
C VAL A 170 8.83 1.86 -5.75
N PHE A 171 7.61 1.37 -5.58
CA PHE A 171 6.41 2.00 -6.16
C PHE A 171 6.29 3.47 -5.74
N ALA A 172 6.43 3.79 -4.45
CA ALA A 172 6.39 5.18 -4.00
C ALA A 172 7.50 6.04 -4.63
N LEU A 173 8.71 5.50 -4.80
CA LEU A 173 9.83 6.22 -5.42
C LEU A 173 9.57 6.54 -6.90
N VAL A 174 9.07 5.58 -7.69
CA VAL A 174 8.76 5.84 -9.11
C VAL A 174 7.57 6.81 -9.26
N VAL A 175 6.57 6.74 -8.36
CA VAL A 175 5.50 7.76 -8.28
C VAL A 175 6.09 9.13 -7.98
N GLY A 176 6.99 9.23 -7.01
CA GLY A 176 7.67 10.48 -6.66
C GLY A 176 8.43 11.08 -7.83
N ALA A 177 9.19 10.26 -8.56
CA ALA A 177 9.89 10.66 -9.76
C ALA A 177 8.94 11.17 -10.86
N ALA A 178 7.82 10.47 -11.08
CA ALA A 178 6.82 10.87 -12.06
C ALA A 178 6.16 12.21 -11.71
N VAL A 179 5.82 12.42 -10.45
CA VAL A 179 5.28 13.69 -9.94
C VAL A 179 6.30 14.81 -10.07
N ALA A 180 7.57 14.56 -9.72
CA ALA A 180 8.65 15.55 -9.84
C ALA A 180 8.84 16.03 -11.28
N LYS A 181 8.79 15.11 -12.26
CA LYS A 181 9.00 15.40 -13.68
C LYS A 181 7.73 15.79 -14.46
N SER A 182 6.55 15.79 -13.83
CA SER A 182 5.28 16.10 -14.51
C SER A 182 4.95 17.58 -14.44
N ALA A 183 4.55 18.19 -15.56
CA ALA A 183 4.07 19.57 -15.62
C ALA A 183 2.76 19.74 -14.81
N ARG A 184 1.90 18.72 -14.82
CA ARG A 184 0.57 18.72 -14.18
C ARG A 184 0.40 17.49 -13.28
N PRO A 185 0.99 17.48 -12.07
CA PRO A 185 0.93 16.34 -11.14
C PRO A 185 -0.50 16.00 -10.68
N GLU A 186 -1.43 16.96 -10.72
CA GLU A 186 -2.83 16.72 -10.43
C GLU A 186 -3.52 15.69 -11.33
N ARG A 187 -2.93 15.38 -12.50
CA ARG A 187 -3.44 14.34 -13.39
C ARG A 187 -3.34 12.95 -12.80
N PHE A 188 -2.43 12.70 -11.85
CA PHE A 188 -2.36 11.42 -11.14
C PHE A 188 -3.55 11.16 -10.22
N LEU A 189 -4.37 12.17 -9.90
CA LEU A 189 -5.63 11.97 -9.18
C LEU A 189 -6.63 11.13 -9.99
N LEU A 190 -6.62 11.22 -11.31
CA LEU A 190 -7.56 10.46 -12.14
C LEU A 190 -7.32 8.94 -12.06
N PRO A 191 -6.11 8.40 -12.36
CA PRO A 191 -5.87 6.97 -12.20
C PRO A 191 -6.03 6.52 -10.73
N THR A 192 -5.71 7.36 -9.75
CA THR A 192 -5.97 7.05 -8.33
C THR A 192 -7.46 6.89 -8.06
N LEU A 193 -8.30 7.79 -8.56
CA LEU A 193 -9.75 7.71 -8.39
C LEU A 193 -10.33 6.46 -9.10
N VAL A 194 -9.86 6.16 -10.31
CA VAL A 194 -10.26 4.94 -11.04
C VAL A 194 -9.87 3.70 -10.25
N SER A 195 -8.64 3.65 -9.72
CA SER A 195 -8.16 2.55 -8.87
C SER A 195 -9.03 2.38 -7.61
N ILE A 196 -9.31 3.48 -6.90
CA ILE A 196 -10.19 3.47 -5.73
C ILE A 196 -11.57 2.92 -6.07
N CYS A 197 -12.20 3.40 -7.15
CA CYS A 197 -13.53 2.94 -7.56
C CYS A 197 -13.52 1.45 -7.96
N ALA A 198 -12.52 1.01 -8.73
CA ALA A 198 -12.42 -0.37 -9.18
C ALA A 198 -12.29 -1.35 -8.01
N ILE A 199 -11.40 -1.03 -7.06
CA ILE A 199 -11.15 -1.87 -5.90
C ILE A 199 -12.30 -1.81 -4.90
N ALA A 200 -12.89 -0.64 -4.69
CA ALA A 200 -14.05 -0.49 -3.84
C ALA A 200 -15.30 -1.20 -4.39
N ALA A 201 -15.43 -1.35 -5.70
CA ALA A 201 -16.51 -2.12 -6.31
C ALA A 201 -16.32 -3.65 -6.16
N LEU A 202 -15.07 -4.11 -5.99
CA LEU A 202 -14.74 -5.54 -5.98
C LEU A 202 -15.46 -6.31 -4.87
N VAL A 203 -15.40 -5.85 -3.62
CA VAL A 203 -16.01 -6.55 -2.48
C VAL A 203 -17.54 -6.55 -2.56
N PRO A 204 -18.24 -5.43 -2.79
CA PRO A 204 -19.69 -5.45 -2.97
C PRO A 204 -20.16 -6.36 -4.10
N VAL A 205 -19.48 -6.34 -5.25
CA VAL A 205 -19.80 -7.21 -6.40
C VAL A 205 -19.57 -8.67 -6.05
N TYR A 206 -18.44 -8.98 -5.40
CA TYR A 206 -18.12 -10.34 -4.98
C TYR A 206 -19.14 -10.89 -3.96
N VAL A 207 -19.50 -10.09 -2.95
CA VAL A 207 -20.52 -10.45 -1.95
C VAL A 207 -21.89 -10.66 -2.61
N ALA A 208 -22.29 -9.76 -3.52
CA ALA A 208 -23.56 -9.90 -4.23
C ALA A 208 -23.62 -11.16 -5.12
N HIS A 209 -22.46 -11.52 -5.73
CA HIS A 209 -22.38 -12.70 -6.59
C HIS A 209 -22.33 -14.02 -5.80
N SER A 210 -21.67 -14.02 -4.64
CA SER A 210 -21.52 -15.21 -3.80
C SER A 210 -22.81 -15.66 -3.11
N GLY A 211 -23.82 -14.78 -3.00
CA GLY A 211 -25.09 -15.06 -2.31
C GLY A 211 -24.95 -15.20 -0.78
N ILE A 212 -23.80 -14.86 -0.20
CA ILE A 212 -23.56 -14.96 1.25
C ILE A 212 -24.43 -13.94 1.99
N ALA A 213 -25.13 -14.39 3.03
CA ALA A 213 -25.93 -13.51 3.86
C ALA A 213 -25.02 -12.50 4.61
N LEU A 214 -25.44 -11.22 4.66
CA LEU A 214 -24.66 -10.17 5.33
C LEU A 214 -24.41 -10.47 6.83
N THR A 215 -25.36 -11.17 7.50
CA THR A 215 -25.21 -11.60 8.89
C THR A 215 -24.13 -12.66 9.07
N ALA A 216 -23.88 -13.50 8.06
CA ALA A 216 -22.81 -14.50 8.08
C ALA A 216 -21.42 -13.84 8.03
N LEU A 217 -21.26 -12.69 7.35
CA LEU A 217 -20.00 -11.95 7.28
C LEU A 217 -19.49 -11.42 8.63
N ALA A 218 -20.35 -11.38 9.64
CA ALA A 218 -19.95 -10.99 11.00
C ALA A 218 -19.13 -12.07 11.73
N ARG A 219 -19.18 -13.33 11.27
CA ARG A 219 -18.42 -14.46 11.82
C ARG A 219 -17.02 -14.53 11.18
N ASP A 220 -16.02 -14.93 11.98
CA ASP A 220 -14.63 -14.93 11.52
C ASP A 220 -14.35 -15.99 10.45
N ASP A 221 -14.92 -17.17 10.60
CA ASP A 221 -14.83 -18.29 9.65
C ASP A 221 -15.42 -17.94 8.28
N GLU A 222 -16.56 -17.26 8.27
CA GLU A 222 -17.22 -16.86 7.03
C GLU A 222 -16.50 -15.72 6.29
N ARG A 223 -15.68 -14.92 6.97
CA ARG A 223 -14.90 -13.84 6.32
C ARG A 223 -13.69 -14.35 5.55
N GLU A 224 -13.30 -15.60 5.75
CA GLU A 224 -12.21 -16.22 5.00
C GLU A 224 -12.51 -16.29 3.50
N PHE A 225 -13.80 -16.28 3.09
CA PHE A 225 -14.14 -16.23 1.67
C PHE A 225 -13.56 -15.03 0.93
N LEU A 226 -13.33 -13.90 1.61
CA LEU A 226 -12.66 -12.73 1.03
C LEU A 226 -11.19 -13.00 0.71
N SER A 227 -10.55 -13.99 1.33
CA SER A 227 -9.17 -14.38 1.03
C SER A 227 -9.02 -14.90 -0.41
N THR A 228 -10.09 -15.38 -1.04
CA THR A 228 -10.09 -15.72 -2.47
C THR A 228 -9.82 -14.54 -3.39
N LEU A 229 -10.05 -13.30 -2.92
CA LEU A 229 -9.63 -12.07 -3.59
C LEU A 229 -8.14 -11.78 -3.40
N GLY A 230 -7.42 -12.61 -2.63
CA GLY A 230 -5.99 -12.50 -2.36
C GLY A 230 -5.62 -11.53 -1.24
N LEU A 231 -6.62 -10.96 -0.54
CA LEU A 231 -6.40 -10.11 0.62
C LEU A 231 -7.39 -10.49 1.74
N HIS A 232 -6.88 -10.61 2.95
CA HIS A 232 -7.72 -10.87 4.11
C HIS A 232 -8.66 -9.68 4.39
N ALA A 233 -9.82 -9.93 5.01
CA ALA A 233 -10.83 -8.90 5.28
C ALA A 233 -10.27 -7.67 6.04
N ASN A 234 -9.35 -7.89 6.98
CA ASN A 234 -8.70 -6.79 7.71
C ASN A 234 -7.80 -5.95 6.81
N ASP A 235 -7.09 -6.56 5.85
CA ASP A 235 -6.21 -5.89 4.91
C ASP A 235 -7.01 -5.02 3.95
N LEU A 236 -8.09 -5.58 3.39
CA LEU A 236 -9.05 -4.84 2.56
C LEU A 236 -9.66 -3.66 3.35
N GLY A 237 -10.04 -3.88 4.61
CA GLY A 237 -10.58 -2.82 5.47
C GLY A 237 -9.61 -1.64 5.65
N ARG A 238 -8.31 -1.91 5.84
CA ARG A 238 -7.28 -0.86 5.93
C ARG A 238 -7.06 -0.13 4.60
N LEU A 239 -7.00 -0.88 3.51
CA LEU A 239 -6.89 -0.31 2.17
C LEU A 239 -8.04 0.66 1.90
N TYR A 240 -9.28 0.25 2.22
CA TYR A 240 -10.46 1.09 2.05
C TYR A 240 -10.50 2.28 2.99
N ALA A 241 -10.00 2.17 4.22
CA ALA A 241 -9.93 3.30 5.15
C ALA A 241 -9.04 4.42 4.63
N VAL A 242 -7.89 4.09 4.02
CA VAL A 242 -7.03 5.09 3.36
C VAL A 242 -7.70 5.65 2.11
N ALA A 243 -8.25 4.80 1.25
CA ALA A 243 -8.97 5.23 0.04
C ALA A 243 -10.12 6.18 0.38
N TYR A 244 -10.90 5.85 1.42
CA TYR A 244 -11.97 6.70 1.95
C TYR A 244 -11.44 8.06 2.40
N ALA A 245 -10.35 8.09 3.18
CA ALA A 245 -9.74 9.34 3.63
C ALA A 245 -9.29 10.21 2.45
N LEU A 246 -8.62 9.62 1.46
CA LEU A 246 -8.21 10.33 0.24
C LEU A 246 -9.42 10.91 -0.50
N ALA A 247 -10.47 10.11 -0.70
CA ALA A 247 -11.68 10.55 -1.40
C ALA A 247 -12.40 11.68 -0.64
N LEU A 248 -12.58 11.55 0.69
CA LEU A 248 -13.32 12.49 1.54
C LEU A 248 -12.68 13.89 1.52
N PHE A 249 -11.39 13.96 1.79
CA PHE A 249 -10.70 15.25 1.88
C PHE A 249 -10.47 15.87 0.49
N THR A 250 -10.22 15.04 -0.55
CA THR A 250 -10.14 15.54 -1.94
C THR A 250 -11.49 16.09 -2.39
N TRP A 251 -12.60 15.42 -2.04
CA TRP A 251 -13.95 15.89 -2.33
C TRP A 251 -14.26 17.26 -1.73
N SER A 252 -13.83 17.48 -0.48
CA SER A 252 -14.09 18.76 0.20
C SER A 252 -13.37 19.93 -0.46
N ASP A 253 -12.20 19.70 -1.09
CA ASP A 253 -11.37 20.74 -1.70
C ASP A 253 -11.48 20.79 -3.24
N ALA A 254 -12.17 19.83 -3.86
CA ALA A 254 -12.33 19.79 -5.31
C ALA A 254 -13.21 20.97 -5.81
N ALA A 255 -12.71 21.73 -6.78
CA ALA A 255 -13.45 22.85 -7.39
C ALA A 255 -14.44 22.38 -8.46
N SER A 256 -14.10 21.34 -9.22
CA SER A 256 -14.92 20.85 -10.33
C SER A 256 -16.12 20.04 -9.84
N ARG A 257 -17.33 20.37 -10.31
CA ARG A 257 -18.56 19.61 -9.99
C ARG A 257 -18.48 18.16 -10.46
N ARG A 258 -17.87 17.90 -11.63
CA ARG A 258 -17.69 16.54 -12.16
C ARG A 258 -16.77 15.71 -11.25
N LEU A 259 -15.64 16.29 -10.83
CA LEU A 259 -14.71 15.63 -9.91
C LEU A 259 -15.38 15.38 -8.56
N ARG A 260 -16.14 16.34 -8.02
CA ARG A 260 -16.88 16.14 -6.76
C ARG A 260 -17.88 14.98 -6.85
N LEU A 261 -18.61 14.86 -7.95
CA LEU A 261 -19.56 13.76 -8.15
C LEU A 261 -18.83 12.41 -8.20
N ALA A 262 -17.74 12.32 -8.97
CA ALA A 262 -16.94 11.11 -9.08
C ALA A 262 -16.33 10.70 -7.72
N LEU A 263 -15.84 11.69 -6.94
CA LEU A 263 -15.31 11.45 -5.59
C LEU A 263 -16.41 11.05 -4.60
N LEU A 264 -17.63 11.56 -4.75
CA LEU A 264 -18.77 11.14 -3.92
C LEU A 264 -19.15 9.69 -4.20
N ILE A 265 -19.12 9.25 -5.46
CA ILE A 265 -19.33 7.86 -5.83
C ILE A 265 -18.23 6.98 -5.24
N ALA A 266 -16.97 7.38 -5.38
CA ALA A 266 -15.84 6.66 -4.78
C ALA A 266 -15.95 6.56 -3.26
N LEU A 267 -16.41 7.64 -2.60
CA LEU A 267 -16.63 7.69 -1.15
C LEU A 267 -17.73 6.71 -0.72
N ALA A 268 -18.85 6.69 -1.44
CA ALA A 268 -19.95 5.77 -1.15
C ALA A 268 -19.53 4.31 -1.36
N LEU A 269 -18.83 4.00 -2.45
CA LEU A 269 -18.32 2.66 -2.73
C LEU A 269 -17.29 2.20 -1.69
N THR A 270 -16.34 3.07 -1.32
CA THR A 270 -15.33 2.73 -0.31
C THR A 270 -15.93 2.54 1.08
N ALA A 271 -16.91 3.37 1.46
CA ALA A 271 -17.63 3.20 2.72
C ALA A 271 -18.38 1.86 2.75
N LEU A 272 -19.11 1.54 1.67
CA LEU A 272 -19.81 0.25 1.55
C LEU A 272 -18.83 -0.93 1.60
N ALA A 273 -17.76 -0.88 0.81
CA ALA A 273 -16.74 -1.94 0.78
C ALA A 273 -16.09 -2.12 2.17
N LEU A 274 -15.75 -1.02 2.86
CA LEU A 274 -15.18 -1.06 4.22
C LEU A 274 -16.14 -1.73 5.20
N ILE A 275 -17.43 -1.35 5.18
CA ILE A 275 -18.47 -1.92 6.05
C ILE A 275 -18.56 -3.44 5.81
N LEU A 276 -18.56 -3.89 4.56
CA LEU A 276 -18.66 -5.30 4.19
C LEU A 276 -17.43 -6.15 4.61
N THR A 277 -16.31 -5.52 5.00
CA THR A 277 -15.19 -6.28 5.57
C THR A 277 -15.43 -6.72 7.01
N PHE A 278 -16.36 -6.11 7.74
CA PHE A 278 -16.60 -6.33 9.18
C PHE A 278 -15.32 -6.27 10.04
N SER A 279 -14.31 -5.53 9.58
CA SER A 279 -13.03 -5.38 10.28
C SER A 279 -13.12 -4.32 11.39
N ARG A 280 -12.91 -4.74 12.67
CA ARG A 280 -12.88 -3.79 13.81
C ARG A 280 -11.81 -2.71 13.63
N GLY A 281 -10.60 -3.10 13.18
CA GLY A 281 -9.52 -2.15 12.90
C GLY A 281 -9.86 -1.13 11.82
N ALA A 282 -10.59 -1.56 10.76
CA ALA A 282 -11.06 -0.65 9.71
C ALA A 282 -12.12 0.34 10.23
N PHE A 283 -13.03 -0.08 11.11
CA PHE A 283 -14.00 0.82 11.75
C PHE A 283 -13.30 1.84 12.66
N VAL A 284 -12.27 1.43 13.39
CA VAL A 284 -11.45 2.36 14.21
C VAL A 284 -10.75 3.36 13.31
N ALA A 285 -10.12 2.91 12.21
CA ALA A 285 -9.50 3.81 11.24
C ALA A 285 -10.52 4.79 10.62
N LEU A 286 -11.71 4.31 10.27
CA LEU A 286 -12.81 5.14 9.76
C LEU A 286 -13.24 6.20 10.78
N ALA A 287 -13.37 5.83 12.06
CA ALA A 287 -13.71 6.75 13.15
C ALA A 287 -12.64 7.84 13.32
N VAL A 288 -11.35 7.46 13.29
CA VAL A 288 -10.22 8.41 13.34
C VAL A 288 -10.25 9.37 12.15
N VAL A 289 -10.45 8.86 10.93
CA VAL A 289 -10.51 9.69 9.70
C VAL A 289 -11.65 10.70 9.79
N ASN A 290 -12.85 10.26 10.17
CA ASN A 290 -14.01 11.16 10.29
C ASN A 290 -13.85 12.14 11.45
N GLY A 291 -13.29 11.70 12.59
CA GLY A 291 -12.96 12.58 13.72
C GLY A 291 -12.00 13.69 13.30
N LEU A 292 -10.92 13.34 12.57
CA LEU A 292 -9.98 14.32 12.03
C LEU A 292 -10.62 15.23 10.98
N TYR A 293 -11.55 14.70 10.16
CA TYR A 293 -12.29 15.52 9.21
C TYR A 293 -13.13 16.58 9.93
N VAL A 294 -13.90 16.18 10.95
CA VAL A 294 -14.67 17.12 11.76
C VAL A 294 -13.76 18.13 12.44
N LEU A 295 -12.66 17.68 13.05
CA LEU A 295 -11.71 18.54 13.76
C LEU A 295 -11.05 19.59 12.83
N TRP A 296 -10.63 19.18 11.62
CA TRP A 296 -9.91 20.07 10.70
C TRP A 296 -10.81 20.91 9.82
N ARG A 297 -12.08 20.53 9.68
CA ARG A 297 -13.12 21.23 8.90
C ARG A 297 -14.28 21.68 9.80
N PHE A 298 -13.98 22.00 11.05
CA PHE A 298 -14.98 22.32 12.07
C PHE A 298 -15.84 23.50 11.65
N ASN A 299 -17.12 23.24 11.44
CA ASN A 299 -18.17 24.20 11.23
C ASN A 299 -19.54 23.54 11.53
N ALA A 300 -20.59 24.34 11.75
CA ALA A 300 -21.91 23.83 12.11
C ALA A 300 -22.47 22.81 11.10
N LYS A 301 -22.23 23.01 9.79
CA LYS A 301 -22.69 22.08 8.73
C LYS A 301 -21.97 20.74 8.83
N THR A 302 -20.64 20.75 9.00
CA THR A 302 -19.84 19.53 9.14
C THR A 302 -20.27 18.74 10.37
N LEU A 303 -20.50 19.43 11.49
CA LEU A 303 -20.97 18.80 12.72
C LEU A 303 -22.38 18.20 12.52
N LEU A 304 -23.30 18.93 11.90
CA LEU A 304 -24.65 18.44 11.62
C LEU A 304 -24.63 17.19 10.72
N VAL A 305 -23.83 17.23 9.63
CA VAL A 305 -23.67 16.08 8.72
C VAL A 305 -23.06 14.87 9.46
N ALA A 306 -22.03 15.09 10.28
CA ALA A 306 -21.41 14.02 11.06
C ALA A 306 -22.41 13.43 12.08
N ALA A 307 -23.14 14.27 12.79
CA ALA A 307 -24.18 13.82 13.73
C ALA A 307 -25.28 13.02 13.01
N SER A 308 -25.75 13.53 11.85
CA SER A 308 -26.74 12.83 11.03
C SER A 308 -26.24 11.47 10.53
N ALA A 309 -24.96 11.39 10.12
CA ALA A 309 -24.35 10.15 9.69
C ALA A 309 -24.25 9.13 10.84
N VAL A 310 -23.90 9.57 12.05
CA VAL A 310 -23.89 8.71 13.24
C VAL A 310 -25.30 8.21 13.56
N VAL A 311 -26.30 9.10 13.58
CA VAL A 311 -27.70 8.71 13.81
C VAL A 311 -28.17 7.71 12.73
N ALA A 312 -27.88 7.97 11.46
CA ALA A 312 -28.21 7.05 10.38
C ALA A 312 -27.52 5.69 10.55
N ALA A 313 -26.25 5.67 10.95
CA ALA A 313 -25.54 4.41 11.23
C ALA A 313 -26.20 3.64 12.39
N LEU A 314 -26.59 4.33 13.46
CA LEU A 314 -27.26 3.69 14.61
C LEU A 314 -28.64 3.12 14.23
N LEU A 315 -29.37 3.78 13.33
CA LEU A 315 -30.72 3.37 12.93
C LEU A 315 -30.75 2.30 11.82
N PHE A 316 -29.78 2.35 10.89
CA PHE A 316 -29.84 1.55 9.66
C PHE A 316 -28.71 0.53 9.52
N ALA A 317 -27.63 0.60 10.34
CA ALA A 317 -26.59 -0.41 10.28
C ALA A 317 -27.11 -1.76 10.75
N PRO A 318 -26.72 -2.87 10.09
CA PRO A 318 -27.08 -4.22 10.52
C PRO A 318 -26.66 -4.48 11.97
N GLN A 319 -27.52 -5.11 12.77
CA GLN A 319 -27.24 -5.42 14.17
C GLN A 319 -25.94 -6.21 14.35
N ALA A 320 -25.59 -7.06 13.38
CA ALA A 320 -24.34 -7.81 13.33
C ALA A 320 -23.07 -6.93 13.46
N ILE A 321 -23.11 -5.67 13.00
CA ILE A 321 -21.98 -4.73 13.17
C ILE A 321 -21.84 -4.35 14.65
N PHE A 322 -22.96 -4.05 15.32
CA PHE A 322 -22.92 -3.68 16.74
C PHE A 322 -22.51 -4.86 17.62
N GLU A 323 -23.02 -6.07 17.33
CA GLU A 323 -22.62 -7.30 18.00
C GLU A 323 -21.12 -7.55 17.84
N ARG A 324 -20.59 -7.33 16.63
CA ARG A 324 -19.16 -7.45 16.32
C ARG A 324 -18.31 -6.42 17.08
N LEU A 325 -18.76 -5.18 17.17
CA LEU A 325 -18.06 -4.13 17.91
C LEU A 325 -18.15 -4.33 19.42
N ALA A 326 -19.29 -4.86 19.91
CA ALA A 326 -19.52 -5.13 21.33
C ALA A 326 -18.85 -6.43 21.80
N SER A 327 -18.40 -7.30 20.89
CA SER A 327 -17.81 -8.58 21.26
C SER A 327 -16.57 -8.38 22.15
N GLY A 328 -16.59 -8.97 23.35
CA GLY A 328 -15.54 -8.84 24.38
C GLY A 328 -15.67 -7.64 25.30
N GLN A 329 -16.65 -6.74 25.13
CA GLN A 329 -16.87 -5.63 26.04
C GLN A 329 -17.40 -6.16 27.39
N GLY A 330 -16.89 -5.61 28.51
CA GLY A 330 -17.30 -6.00 29.88
C GLY A 330 -16.51 -7.15 30.49
N ALA A 331 -15.71 -7.89 29.74
CA ALA A 331 -14.91 -9.02 30.22
C ALA A 331 -13.41 -8.70 30.44
N GLY A 332 -13.02 -7.40 30.46
CA GLY A 332 -11.64 -6.94 30.67
C GLY A 332 -10.88 -6.71 29.39
N LEU A 333 -9.65 -6.16 29.51
CA LEU A 333 -8.78 -5.79 28.36
C LEU A 333 -8.43 -6.99 27.48
N ASP A 334 -8.29 -8.17 28.07
CA ASP A 334 -7.95 -9.38 27.32
C ASP A 334 -9.10 -9.80 26.40
N ALA A 335 -10.33 -9.77 26.88
CA ALA A 335 -11.50 -10.09 26.06
C ALA A 335 -11.72 -9.05 24.92
N VAL A 336 -11.51 -7.76 25.20
CA VAL A 336 -11.55 -6.71 24.18
C VAL A 336 -10.49 -6.95 23.09
N SER A 337 -9.30 -7.41 23.49
CA SER A 337 -8.21 -7.76 22.58
C SER A 337 -8.37 -9.15 21.93
N ALA A 338 -9.47 -9.85 22.18
CA ALA A 338 -9.68 -11.23 21.74
C ALA A 338 -8.61 -12.20 22.28
N GLY A 339 -8.25 -12.08 23.56
CA GLY A 339 -7.28 -12.94 24.24
C GLY A 339 -5.81 -12.61 23.94
N ARG A 340 -5.54 -11.53 23.19
CA ARG A 340 -4.17 -11.21 22.73
C ARG A 340 -3.26 -10.66 23.82
N VAL A 341 -3.80 -9.99 24.82
CA VAL A 341 -2.99 -9.41 25.92
C VAL A 341 -2.32 -10.53 26.69
N ASN A 342 -3.08 -11.44 27.25
CA ASN A 342 -2.54 -12.52 28.09
C ASN A 342 -1.93 -13.66 27.24
N GLY A 343 -2.58 -14.00 26.14
CA GLY A 343 -2.16 -15.15 25.32
C GLY A 343 -1.00 -14.86 24.37
N LEU A 344 -0.72 -13.57 24.06
CA LEU A 344 0.26 -13.25 23.03
C LEU A 344 1.21 -12.12 23.43
N TRP A 345 0.71 -10.96 23.87
CA TRP A 345 1.57 -9.79 24.08
C TRP A 345 2.44 -9.92 25.32
N LEU A 346 1.86 -10.34 26.45
CA LEU A 346 2.61 -10.52 27.70
C LEU A 346 3.71 -11.59 27.58
N PRO A 347 3.46 -12.77 26.96
CA PRO A 347 4.53 -13.75 26.71
C PRO A 347 5.66 -13.27 25.81
N LEU A 348 5.39 -12.30 24.90
CA LEU A 348 6.42 -11.76 23.97
C LEU A 348 7.22 -10.58 24.54
N LEU A 349 6.80 -9.95 25.64
CA LEU A 349 7.52 -8.82 26.22
C LEU A 349 8.95 -9.17 26.66
N PRO A 350 9.25 -10.34 27.28
CA PRO A 350 10.62 -10.73 27.61
C PRO A 350 11.55 -10.75 26.38
N GLU A 351 11.06 -11.17 25.21
CA GLU A 351 11.84 -11.21 23.97
C GLU A 351 12.34 -9.82 23.55
N VAL A 352 11.50 -8.77 23.71
CA VAL A 352 11.91 -7.38 23.48
C VAL A 352 13.01 -6.96 24.44
N LEU A 353 12.95 -7.43 25.71
CA LEU A 353 13.96 -7.11 26.72
C LEU A 353 15.27 -7.86 26.51
N HIS A 354 15.25 -9.03 25.89
CA HIS A 354 16.46 -9.79 25.53
C HIS A 354 17.23 -9.12 24.38
N HIS A 355 16.51 -8.49 23.42
CA HIS A 355 17.11 -7.83 22.25
C HIS A 355 16.63 -6.37 22.09
N PRO A 356 16.86 -5.48 23.10
CA PRO A 356 16.16 -4.19 23.16
C PRO A 356 16.64 -3.18 22.11
N VAL A 357 17.86 -3.29 21.59
CA VAL A 357 18.45 -2.25 20.72
C VAL A 357 18.13 -2.52 19.25
N LEU A 358 18.47 -3.69 18.73
CA LEU A 358 18.35 -4.03 17.30
C LEU A 358 17.26 -5.07 17.01
N GLY A 359 16.59 -5.60 18.02
CA GLY A 359 15.64 -6.69 17.87
C GLY A 359 16.31 -8.02 17.50
N ASN A 360 15.50 -8.99 17.15
CA ASN A 360 15.94 -10.34 16.82
C ASN A 360 15.68 -10.73 15.34
N GLY A 361 15.54 -9.72 14.47
CA GLY A 361 15.35 -9.92 13.03
C GLY A 361 13.89 -9.94 12.61
N ILE A 362 13.60 -9.67 11.31
CA ILE A 362 12.25 -9.64 10.78
C ILE A 362 11.57 -10.99 10.89
N GLY A 363 10.37 -11.01 11.50
CA GLY A 363 9.67 -12.26 11.80
C GLY A 363 10.14 -12.94 13.08
N SER A 364 10.78 -12.20 13.99
CA SER A 364 11.34 -12.71 15.25
C SER A 364 10.37 -13.52 16.12
N ILE A 365 9.07 -13.26 16.00
CA ILE A 365 8.05 -14.08 16.67
C ILE A 365 8.16 -15.57 16.27
N LEU A 366 8.56 -15.88 15.03
CA LEU A 366 8.59 -17.24 14.49
C LEU A 366 9.62 -18.16 15.19
N TRP A 367 10.64 -17.55 15.80
CA TRP A 367 11.70 -18.24 16.55
C TRP A 367 11.82 -17.76 18.00
N SER A 368 10.81 -17.03 18.50
CA SER A 368 10.77 -16.61 19.89
C SER A 368 10.65 -17.81 20.84
N ASP A 369 11.17 -17.67 22.06
CA ASP A 369 11.03 -18.70 23.08
C ASP A 369 9.54 -18.95 23.45
N ALA A 370 8.71 -17.91 23.38
CA ALA A 370 7.28 -18.02 23.57
C ALA A 370 6.58 -18.97 22.57
N MET A 371 7.14 -19.08 21.35
CA MET A 371 6.63 -20.00 20.33
C MET A 371 7.27 -21.39 20.42
N ARG A 372 8.53 -21.48 20.90
CA ARG A 372 9.28 -22.75 21.04
C ARG A 372 9.01 -23.48 22.35
N SER A 373 8.79 -22.74 23.41
CA SER A 373 8.60 -23.32 24.76
C SER A 373 7.21 -23.89 24.96
N GLY A 374 6.66 -24.57 23.96
CA GLY A 374 5.41 -25.34 24.06
C GLY A 374 5.42 -26.42 25.14
N ALA A 375 5.96 -26.10 26.33
CA ALA A 375 5.90 -26.91 27.54
C ALA A 375 4.45 -26.99 28.04
N GLY A 376 3.62 -27.70 27.28
CA GLY A 376 2.32 -28.16 27.75
C GLY A 376 1.12 -27.20 27.65
N HIS A 377 1.30 -25.95 27.20
CA HIS A 377 0.20 -24.98 27.09
C HIS A 377 0.24 -24.26 25.72
N MET A 378 -0.76 -24.56 24.91
CA MET A 378 -1.16 -23.89 23.66
C MET A 378 0.01 -23.27 22.89
N VAL A 379 0.53 -24.03 21.94
CA VAL A 379 1.35 -23.49 20.85
C VAL A 379 0.48 -22.50 20.08
N LEU A 380 0.76 -21.21 20.25
CA LEU A 380 0.11 -20.16 19.48
C LEU A 380 0.62 -20.30 18.04
N VAL A 381 -0.21 -20.82 17.15
CA VAL A 381 0.08 -20.92 15.71
C VAL A 381 -0.23 -19.57 15.07
N VAL A 382 0.58 -18.55 15.38
CA VAL A 382 0.44 -17.19 14.84
C VAL A 382 1.76 -16.73 14.24
N THR A 383 1.68 -16.04 13.12
CA THR A 383 2.86 -15.55 12.40
C THR A 383 3.22 -14.10 12.75
N HIS A 384 2.40 -13.45 13.56
CA HIS A 384 2.59 -12.04 13.95
C HIS A 384 1.82 -11.73 15.23
N PRO A 385 2.27 -10.75 16.04
CA PRO A 385 1.70 -10.46 17.37
C PRO A 385 0.37 -9.72 17.33
N HIS A 386 -0.22 -9.43 16.18
CA HIS A 386 -1.40 -8.57 16.04
C HIS A 386 -1.28 -7.22 16.77
N ASN A 387 -0.08 -6.68 16.81
CA ASN A 387 0.27 -5.35 17.30
C ASN A 387 1.54 -4.93 16.56
N ALA A 388 1.43 -4.00 15.64
CA ALA A 388 2.53 -3.62 14.77
C ALA A 388 3.68 -2.94 15.51
N TYR A 389 3.40 -2.30 16.63
CA TYR A 389 4.43 -1.67 17.46
C TYR A 389 5.23 -2.72 18.23
N LEU A 390 4.55 -3.71 18.79
CA LEU A 390 5.21 -4.86 19.43
C LEU A 390 6.04 -5.64 18.40
N GLN A 391 5.49 -5.86 17.20
CA GLN A 391 6.24 -6.52 16.13
C GLN A 391 7.49 -5.74 15.76
N ALA A 392 7.41 -4.41 15.57
CA ALA A 392 8.56 -3.59 15.26
C ALA A 392 9.61 -3.62 16.39
N ALA A 393 9.16 -3.65 17.65
CA ALA A 393 10.07 -3.78 18.81
C ALA A 393 10.76 -5.15 18.88
N LEU A 394 10.05 -6.23 18.55
CA LEU A 394 10.60 -7.58 18.46
C LEU A 394 11.60 -7.69 17.30
N ASP A 395 11.21 -7.23 16.11
CA ASP A 395 11.96 -7.40 14.88
C ASP A 395 13.21 -6.51 14.82
N MET A 396 13.10 -5.25 15.25
CA MET A 396 14.08 -4.18 15.06
C MET A 396 14.53 -3.51 16.36
N GLY A 397 14.07 -4.00 17.50
CA GLY A 397 14.30 -3.39 18.81
C GLY A 397 13.57 -2.05 18.99
N ILE A 398 13.78 -1.45 20.14
CA ILE A 398 13.22 -0.12 20.47
C ILE A 398 13.78 0.94 19.51
N THR A 399 15.06 0.79 19.10
CA THR A 399 15.68 1.72 18.14
C THR A 399 14.94 1.71 16.80
N GLY A 400 14.68 0.54 16.23
CA GLY A 400 13.93 0.42 14.97
C GLY A 400 12.50 0.96 15.09
N LEU A 401 11.80 0.65 16.19
CA LEU A 401 10.47 1.19 16.47
C LEU A 401 10.48 2.72 16.49
N VAL A 402 11.44 3.34 17.21
CA VAL A 402 11.55 4.82 17.29
C VAL A 402 11.85 5.41 15.92
N LEU A 403 12.73 4.80 15.13
CA LEU A 403 13.05 5.27 13.77
C LEU A 403 11.83 5.19 12.84
N LEU A 404 11.05 4.09 12.88
CA LEU A 404 9.82 3.97 12.11
C LEU A 404 8.77 5.01 12.54
N CYS A 405 8.58 5.23 13.83
CA CYS A 405 7.68 6.27 14.35
C CYS A 405 8.13 7.66 13.90
N ALA A 406 9.43 7.95 13.96
CA ALA A 406 10.01 9.20 13.47
C ALA A 406 9.79 9.37 11.95
N TYR A 407 9.90 8.29 11.17
CA TYR A 407 9.59 8.29 9.75
C TYR A 407 8.11 8.67 9.49
N PHE A 408 7.17 8.03 10.15
CA PHE A 408 5.75 8.34 9.96
C PHE A 408 5.38 9.75 10.46
N ALA A 409 6.03 10.24 11.51
CA ALA A 409 5.92 11.63 11.93
C ALA A 409 6.45 12.61 10.88
N HIS A 410 7.57 12.27 10.22
CA HIS A 410 8.11 13.03 9.09
C HIS A 410 7.13 13.06 7.90
N VAL A 411 6.56 11.90 7.53
CA VAL A 411 5.55 11.79 6.47
C VAL A 411 4.31 12.61 6.82
N TRP A 412 3.78 12.49 8.02
CA TRP A 412 2.66 13.28 8.52
C TRP A 412 2.93 14.79 8.37
N LYS A 413 4.08 15.26 8.82
CA LYS A 413 4.48 16.66 8.71
C LYS A 413 4.56 17.10 7.25
N GLY A 414 5.16 16.28 6.38
CA GLY A 414 5.28 16.56 4.94
C GLY A 414 3.91 16.70 4.27
N LEU A 415 3.01 15.73 4.49
CA LEU A 415 1.65 15.75 3.95
C LEU A 415 0.85 16.97 4.44
N ARG A 416 0.92 17.29 5.74
CA ARG A 416 0.27 18.46 6.32
C ARG A 416 0.82 19.78 5.77
N THR A 417 2.10 19.86 5.49
CA THR A 417 2.74 21.03 4.88
C THR A 417 2.22 21.26 3.47
N LEU A 418 2.14 20.21 2.64
CA LEU A 418 1.59 20.30 1.28
C LEU A 418 0.08 20.61 1.27
N ALA A 419 -0.67 20.08 2.24
CA ALA A 419 -2.09 20.39 2.38
C ALA A 419 -2.37 21.88 2.68
N LYS A 420 -1.43 22.59 3.28
CA LYS A 420 -1.54 24.01 3.60
C LYS A 420 -0.96 24.94 2.53
N ASP A 421 -0.27 24.38 1.55
CA ASP A 421 0.45 25.17 0.56
C ASP A 421 -0.47 25.73 -0.53
N PRO A 422 -0.55 27.07 -0.68
CA PRO A 422 -1.35 27.67 -1.73
C PRO A 422 -0.85 27.37 -3.16
N GLY A 423 0.45 27.04 -3.32
CA GLY A 423 1.01 26.65 -4.63
C GLY A 423 0.61 25.24 -5.08
N VAL A 424 -0.06 24.45 -4.23
CA VAL A 424 -0.59 23.13 -4.60
C VAL A 424 -2.06 23.27 -4.99
N ALA A 425 -2.46 22.61 -6.10
CA ALA A 425 -3.84 22.62 -6.57
C ALA A 425 -4.82 22.18 -5.47
N PRO A 426 -6.02 22.82 -5.35
CA PRO A 426 -6.95 22.56 -4.23
C PRO A 426 -7.26 21.07 -4.02
N ALA A 427 -7.59 20.33 -5.09
CA ALA A 427 -7.87 18.89 -4.99
C ALA A 427 -6.69 18.09 -4.44
N LEU A 428 -5.45 18.46 -4.80
CA LEU A 428 -4.24 17.81 -4.25
C LEU A 428 -3.97 18.20 -2.81
N ARG A 429 -4.31 19.41 -2.38
CA ARG A 429 -4.26 19.79 -0.97
C ARG A 429 -5.17 18.91 -0.14
N GLY A 430 -6.41 18.71 -0.62
CA GLY A 430 -7.35 17.76 -0.04
C GLY A 430 -6.79 16.33 -0.02
N PHE A 431 -6.20 15.87 -1.12
CA PHE A 431 -5.56 14.55 -1.22
C PHE A 431 -4.45 14.37 -0.16
N HIS A 432 -3.54 15.32 -0.02
CA HIS A 432 -2.47 15.26 0.99
C HIS A 432 -3.03 15.31 2.42
N LEU A 433 -4.09 16.10 2.65
CA LEU A 433 -4.75 16.13 3.95
C LEU A 433 -5.44 14.81 4.27
N GLY A 434 -6.10 14.20 3.27
CA GLY A 434 -6.70 12.88 3.36
C GLY A 434 -5.66 11.78 3.61
N ALA A 435 -4.50 11.87 2.96
CA ALA A 435 -3.38 10.96 3.20
C ALA A 435 -2.87 11.06 4.65
N ALA A 436 -2.77 12.26 5.20
CA ALA A 436 -2.41 12.45 6.61
C ALA A 436 -3.47 11.85 7.54
N ALA A 437 -4.77 12.02 7.26
CA ALA A 437 -5.85 11.41 8.04
C ALA A 437 -5.84 9.87 7.92
N GLY A 438 -5.62 9.34 6.71
CA GLY A 438 -5.49 7.90 6.47
C GLY A 438 -4.30 7.30 7.19
N LEU A 439 -3.14 7.98 7.19
CA LEU A 439 -1.97 7.57 7.97
C LEU A 439 -2.28 7.49 9.46
N ALA A 440 -2.95 8.51 10.04
CA ALA A 440 -3.36 8.45 11.45
C ALA A 440 -4.32 7.29 11.73
N GLY A 441 -5.29 7.07 10.83
CA GLY A 441 -6.24 5.95 10.94
C GLY A 441 -5.52 4.60 10.96
N ILE A 442 -4.55 4.37 10.05
CA ILE A 442 -3.74 3.14 10.03
C ILE A 442 -2.90 3.03 11.31
N LEU A 443 -2.20 4.08 11.72
CA LEU A 443 -1.35 4.02 12.92
C LEU A 443 -2.17 3.66 14.17
N VAL A 444 -3.39 4.18 14.31
CA VAL A 444 -4.28 3.79 15.42
C VAL A 444 -4.77 2.35 15.25
N ALA A 445 -5.19 1.93 14.05
CA ALA A 445 -5.63 0.55 13.80
C ALA A 445 -4.51 -0.48 14.05
N ASN A 446 -3.26 -0.11 13.83
CA ASN A 446 -2.08 -0.97 14.00
C ASN A 446 -1.77 -1.35 15.47
N PHE A 447 -2.46 -0.77 16.46
CA PHE A 447 -2.44 -1.31 17.84
C PHE A 447 -3.08 -2.70 17.96
N THR A 448 -3.91 -3.09 16.98
CA THR A 448 -4.58 -4.41 16.96
C THR A 448 -4.27 -5.18 15.67
N ASP A 449 -3.27 -4.75 14.91
CA ASP A 449 -2.91 -5.33 13.61
C ASP A 449 -1.38 -5.47 13.40
N SER A 450 -0.96 -5.89 12.21
CA SER A 450 0.23 -6.68 12.04
C SER A 450 1.50 -5.94 11.66
N SER A 451 1.52 -4.74 11.03
CA SER A 451 2.81 -4.25 10.53
C SER A 451 2.93 -2.75 10.30
N LEU A 452 4.07 -2.20 10.74
CA LEU A 452 4.60 -0.90 10.30
C LEU A 452 5.50 -1.01 9.06
N THR A 453 5.90 -2.22 8.66
CA THR A 453 6.64 -2.47 7.41
C THR A 453 5.72 -2.42 6.19
N PRO A 454 6.26 -2.25 4.96
CA PRO A 454 5.42 -2.06 3.78
C PRO A 454 4.58 -3.32 3.48
N ARG A 455 3.30 -3.10 3.13
CA ARG A 455 2.37 -4.18 2.74
C ARG A 455 1.42 -3.72 1.64
N PRO A 456 0.83 -4.64 0.85
CA PRO A 456 -0.10 -4.31 -0.24
C PRO A 456 -1.28 -3.44 0.18
N GLU A 457 -1.85 -3.67 1.36
CA GLU A 457 -2.96 -2.90 1.91
C GLU A 457 -2.62 -1.43 2.22
N GLN A 458 -1.35 -1.07 2.19
CA GLN A 458 -0.86 0.30 2.34
C GLN A 458 -0.62 1.00 0.98
N ALA A 459 -1.01 0.38 -0.16
CA ALA A 459 -0.67 0.88 -1.49
C ALA A 459 -1.09 2.35 -1.71
N PHE A 460 -2.29 2.74 -1.30
CA PHE A 460 -2.74 4.13 -1.41
C PHE A 460 -1.97 5.08 -0.48
N LEU A 461 -1.49 4.61 0.66
CA LEU A 461 -0.63 5.40 1.53
C LEU A 461 0.75 5.59 0.89
N TRP A 462 1.35 4.53 0.33
CA TRP A 462 2.63 4.61 -0.37
C TRP A 462 2.55 5.46 -1.64
N LEU A 463 1.43 5.41 -2.36
CA LEU A 463 1.13 6.35 -3.45
C LEU A 463 1.21 7.81 -2.96
N ALA A 464 0.53 8.12 -1.86
CA ALA A 464 0.50 9.48 -1.30
C ALA A 464 1.88 9.92 -0.78
N ILE A 465 2.65 9.00 -0.18
CA ILE A 465 4.04 9.24 0.24
C ILE A 465 4.92 9.56 -0.98
N GLY A 466 4.79 8.78 -2.06
CA GLY A 466 5.49 9.05 -3.31
C GLY A 466 5.14 10.42 -3.90
N MET A 467 3.86 10.75 -3.97
CA MET A 467 3.41 12.07 -4.41
C MET A 467 3.96 13.20 -3.54
N MET A 468 4.00 13.02 -2.22
CA MET A 468 4.59 13.97 -1.29
C MET A 468 6.08 14.23 -1.60
N TYR A 469 6.87 13.18 -1.74
CA TYR A 469 8.30 13.31 -2.07
C TYR A 469 8.51 13.94 -3.44
N GLY A 470 7.71 13.60 -4.44
CA GLY A 470 7.76 14.22 -5.75
C GLY A 470 7.51 15.74 -5.72
N TYR A 471 6.56 16.19 -4.92
CA TYR A 471 6.32 17.62 -4.70
C TYR A 471 7.46 18.32 -3.95
N GLN A 472 8.05 17.66 -2.96
CA GLN A 472 9.21 18.19 -2.24
C GLN A 472 10.43 18.34 -3.17
N ALA A 473 10.68 17.36 -4.02
CA ALA A 473 11.76 17.40 -5.01
C ALA A 473 11.56 18.54 -6.03
N ARG A 474 10.33 18.76 -6.53
CA ARG A 474 10.01 19.90 -7.42
C ARG A 474 10.36 21.24 -6.79
N ARG A 475 10.08 21.43 -5.51
CA ARG A 475 10.38 22.66 -4.79
C ARG A 475 11.87 22.88 -4.62
N ALA A 476 12.59 21.83 -4.28
CA ALA A 476 14.05 21.91 -4.12
C ALA A 476 14.73 22.31 -5.44
N GLY A 477 14.24 21.80 -6.60
CA GLY A 477 14.73 22.17 -7.92
C GLY A 477 14.30 23.56 -8.42
N ALA A 478 13.21 24.11 -7.87
CA ALA A 478 12.69 25.43 -8.23
C ALA A 478 13.29 26.58 -7.42
N THR A 479 14.01 26.28 -6.33
CA THR A 479 14.72 27.30 -5.56
C THR A 479 15.95 27.72 -6.37
N PRO A 480 16.09 28.98 -6.85
CA PRO A 480 17.30 29.44 -7.50
C PRO A 480 18.46 29.20 -6.54
N VAL A 481 19.51 28.52 -6.99
CA VAL A 481 20.80 28.56 -6.30
C VAL A 481 21.19 30.03 -6.28
N ALA A 482 21.12 30.66 -5.10
CA ALA A 482 21.67 31.98 -4.90
C ALA A 482 23.17 31.84 -5.24
N HIS A 483 23.57 32.24 -6.44
CA HIS A 483 24.96 32.44 -6.75
C HIS A 483 25.45 33.49 -5.72
N PRO A 484 26.49 33.20 -4.93
CA PRO A 484 27.13 34.23 -4.16
C PRO A 484 27.49 35.31 -5.17
N ALA A 485 26.94 36.50 -4.95
CA ALA A 485 27.28 37.65 -5.74
C ALA A 485 28.79 37.83 -5.67
N LEU A 486 29.46 37.74 -6.82
CA LEU A 486 30.83 38.21 -6.97
C LEU A 486 30.78 39.74 -6.99
N ASP A 487 30.39 40.29 -5.84
CA ASP A 487 30.54 41.74 -5.57
C ASP A 487 31.91 41.96 -4.93
N GLY A 488 32.77 42.51 -5.67
CA GLY A 488 33.96 43.09 -5.07
C GLY A 488 35.25 42.97 -5.84
N ALA A 489 35.35 43.58 -6.99
CA ALA A 489 36.67 44.03 -7.47
C ALA A 489 36.50 45.11 -8.54
N HIS A 490 36.18 46.33 -8.16
CA HIS A 490 36.58 47.54 -8.87
C HIS A 490 36.37 48.74 -7.92
N ALA A 491 37.44 49.08 -7.18
CA ALA A 491 37.79 50.41 -6.73
C ALA A 491 39.32 50.49 -6.59
#